data_d73045173b0383f7eb76c1ed503b5700
#
_entry.id   d73045173b0383f7eb76c1ed503b5700
#
_cell.length_a   1.000
_cell.length_b   1.000
_cell.length_c   1.000
_cell.angle_alpha   90.00
_cell.angle_beta   90.00
_cell.angle_gamma   90.00
#
_symmetry.space_group_name_H-M   'P 1'
#
loop_
_entity.id
_entity.type
_entity.pdbx_description
1 polymer ?
#
loop_
_entity_poly.entity_id
_entity_poly.type
_entity_poly.pdbx_seq_one_letter_code
_entity_poly.pdbx_strand_id
1 'polypeptide(L)'
;MDFFNFFRKKEIDLVYRELKHFKENLGVEYNYFWADTFLAWTAGEFEEFCDRYQDIGLPFWMQTRPETISDYKIKRLAEVGLHRISFGIEHGNEGFRKRLLKREWKNKEIIEVLKIPHRYGVQFSLNNITGFPTETRELAMDTVELNRNIDSDNQNLYSFVPFHGTPLRTMTEKMGLIAHDTITKCLTDKPQVVLPDYSPEEIEGIKRCFVLYVKFPKSKWKNIERAEKFDEEGNKIYVIVEDDLV
;
A
#
# COMPACT_ATOMS: atom_id res chain seq x y z
N MET A 1 -9.08 -24.53 -11.49
CA MET A 1 -9.61 -23.17 -11.68
C MET A 1 -8.41 -22.30 -12.04
N ASP A 2 -8.31 -21.87 -13.29
CA ASP A 2 -7.16 -21.12 -13.78
C ASP A 2 -7.17 -19.71 -13.15
N PHE A 3 -6.21 -19.45 -12.29
CA PHE A 3 -6.01 -18.14 -11.65
C PHE A 3 -5.67 -17.01 -12.63
N PHE A 4 -5.40 -17.33 -13.90
CA PHE A 4 -4.99 -16.37 -14.92
C PHE A 4 -6.09 -15.43 -15.42
N ASN A 5 -7.36 -15.68 -15.07
CA ASN A 5 -8.50 -14.81 -15.44
C ASN A 5 -8.96 -13.85 -14.31
N PHE A 6 -8.15 -13.67 -13.27
CA PHE A 6 -8.48 -12.74 -12.18
C PHE A 6 -8.37 -11.29 -12.62
N PHE A 7 -7.38 -10.95 -13.45
CA PHE A 7 -7.17 -9.59 -13.92
C PHE A 7 -8.12 -9.24 -15.06
N ARG A 8 -9.12 -8.42 -14.75
CA ARG A 8 -10.12 -7.93 -15.72
C ARG A 8 -10.00 -6.43 -15.84
N LYS A 9 -9.98 -5.94 -17.08
CA LYS A 9 -9.98 -4.51 -17.41
C LYS A 9 -11.29 -4.15 -18.11
N LYS A 10 -11.79 -2.95 -17.85
CA LYS A 10 -12.80 -2.32 -18.71
C LYS A 10 -12.09 -1.75 -19.94
N GLU A 11 -12.79 -1.76 -21.08
CA GLU A 11 -12.35 -1.03 -22.27
C GLU A 11 -12.22 0.46 -21.96
N ILE A 12 -11.18 1.10 -22.46
CA ILE A 12 -10.89 2.51 -22.16
C ILE A 12 -12.05 3.42 -22.60
N ASP A 13 -12.65 3.14 -23.74
CA ASP A 13 -13.83 3.90 -24.21
C ASP A 13 -15.02 3.82 -23.25
N LEU A 14 -15.24 2.65 -22.64
CA LEU A 14 -16.29 2.50 -21.62
C LEU A 14 -15.97 3.32 -20.37
N VAL A 15 -14.72 3.26 -19.90
CA VAL A 15 -14.26 4.06 -18.74
C VAL A 15 -14.45 5.55 -19.05
N TYR A 16 -14.05 6.02 -20.22
CA TYR A 16 -14.21 7.42 -20.63
C TYR A 16 -15.70 7.85 -20.60
N ARG A 17 -16.61 7.04 -21.18
CA ARG A 17 -18.05 7.36 -21.18
C ARG A 17 -18.65 7.41 -19.77
N GLU A 18 -18.25 6.50 -18.89
CA GLU A 18 -18.65 6.51 -17.47
C GLU A 18 -18.18 7.78 -16.77
N LEU A 19 -16.90 8.15 -16.91
CA LEU A 19 -16.33 9.34 -16.28
C LEU A 19 -16.95 10.63 -16.81
N LYS A 20 -17.21 10.69 -18.11
CA LYS A 20 -17.88 11.82 -18.73
C LYS A 20 -19.30 11.98 -18.18
N HIS A 21 -20.04 10.87 -18.08
CA HIS A 21 -21.38 10.86 -17.46
C HIS A 21 -21.33 11.35 -16.01
N PHE A 22 -20.35 10.89 -15.21
CA PHE A 22 -20.20 11.31 -13.81
C PHE A 22 -19.92 12.81 -13.70
N LYS A 23 -19.03 13.33 -14.55
CA LYS A 23 -18.71 14.76 -14.58
C LYS A 23 -19.94 15.60 -14.99
N GLU A 24 -20.56 15.28 -16.13
CA GLU A 24 -21.60 16.10 -16.75
C GLU A 24 -22.97 16.00 -16.07
N ASN A 25 -23.31 14.80 -15.55
CA ASN A 25 -24.65 14.56 -15.01
C ASN A 25 -24.71 14.43 -13.49
N LEU A 26 -23.60 14.11 -12.83
CA LEU A 26 -23.56 13.92 -11.37
C LEU A 26 -22.69 14.96 -10.66
N GLY A 27 -22.04 15.87 -11.40
CA GLY A 27 -21.24 16.94 -10.83
C GLY A 27 -19.98 16.45 -10.10
N VAL A 28 -19.39 15.30 -10.52
CA VAL A 28 -18.17 14.77 -9.95
C VAL A 28 -17.00 15.70 -10.27
N GLU A 29 -16.24 16.06 -9.25
CA GLU A 29 -15.08 16.99 -9.34
C GLU A 29 -13.73 16.27 -9.14
N TYR A 30 -13.72 15.01 -8.72
CA TYR A 30 -12.52 14.23 -8.43
C TYR A 30 -12.76 12.74 -8.68
N ASN A 31 -11.80 12.05 -9.31
CA ASN A 31 -11.89 10.62 -9.58
C ASN A 31 -10.90 9.84 -8.70
N TYR A 32 -11.36 8.73 -8.11
CA TYR A 32 -10.50 7.77 -7.45
C TYR A 32 -10.57 6.41 -8.15
N PHE A 33 -9.47 6.02 -8.79
CA PHE A 33 -9.36 4.74 -9.47
C PHE A 33 -8.93 3.64 -8.50
N TRP A 34 -9.89 2.88 -8.04
CA TRP A 34 -9.65 1.72 -7.20
C TRP A 34 -9.32 0.51 -8.07
N ALA A 35 -8.05 0.28 -8.30
CA ALA A 35 -7.56 -0.83 -9.11
C ALA A 35 -6.33 -1.48 -8.45
N ASP A 36 -6.23 -2.80 -8.50
CA ASP A 36 -5.07 -3.52 -7.93
C ASP A 36 -3.74 -3.04 -8.53
N THR A 37 -3.74 -2.71 -9.82
CA THR A 37 -2.58 -2.15 -10.52
C THR A 37 -3.07 -1.33 -11.70
N PHE A 38 -3.31 -0.05 -11.49
CA PHE A 38 -3.88 0.84 -12.51
C PHE A 38 -3.06 0.87 -13.80
N LEU A 39 -1.75 0.84 -13.70
CA LEU A 39 -0.84 0.91 -14.86
C LEU A 39 -0.48 -0.46 -15.46
N ALA A 40 -1.26 -1.50 -15.21
CA ALA A 40 -1.12 -2.79 -15.88
C ALA A 40 -1.72 -2.74 -17.31
N TRP A 41 -1.37 -1.72 -18.06
CA TRP A 41 -1.78 -1.48 -19.44
C TRP A 41 -0.62 -1.69 -20.42
N THR A 42 -0.97 -2.02 -21.66
CA THR A 42 -0.04 -1.89 -22.78
C THR A 42 0.28 -0.41 -23.05
N ALA A 43 1.33 -0.14 -23.82
CA ALA A 43 1.66 1.24 -24.17
C ALA A 43 0.51 1.93 -24.94
N GLY A 44 -0.17 1.23 -25.83
CA GLY A 44 -1.31 1.77 -26.58
C GLY A 44 -2.51 2.11 -25.70
N GLU A 45 -2.89 1.22 -24.77
CA GLU A 45 -3.96 1.48 -23.79
C GLU A 45 -3.61 2.67 -22.88
N PHE A 46 -2.36 2.81 -22.50
CA PHE A 46 -1.91 3.92 -21.69
C PHE A 46 -2.08 5.26 -22.39
N GLU A 47 -1.65 5.36 -23.65
CA GLU A 47 -1.83 6.58 -24.44
C GLU A 47 -3.31 6.86 -24.70
N GLU A 48 -4.09 5.86 -25.08
CA GLU A 48 -5.52 6.02 -25.27
C GLU A 48 -6.22 6.55 -24.02
N PHE A 49 -5.86 6.03 -22.83
CA PHE A 49 -6.39 6.56 -21.57
C PHE A 49 -6.03 8.03 -21.39
N CYS A 50 -4.77 8.39 -21.56
CA CYS A 50 -4.32 9.78 -21.40
C CYS A 50 -5.02 10.74 -22.37
N ASP A 51 -5.14 10.35 -23.63
CA ASP A 51 -5.81 11.17 -24.67
C ASP A 51 -7.31 11.36 -24.36
N ARG A 52 -8.00 10.30 -23.94
CA ARG A 52 -9.41 10.38 -23.55
C ARG A 52 -9.60 11.15 -22.23
N TYR A 53 -8.72 10.94 -21.25
CA TYR A 53 -8.84 11.58 -19.96
C TYR A 53 -8.59 13.09 -20.00
N GLN A 54 -7.87 13.57 -20.99
CA GLN A 54 -7.66 15.00 -21.21
C GLN A 54 -8.99 15.78 -21.36
N ASP A 55 -10.01 15.18 -21.99
CA ASP A 55 -11.35 15.79 -22.10
C ASP A 55 -12.09 15.80 -20.76
N ILE A 56 -11.83 14.82 -19.89
CA ILE A 56 -12.38 14.78 -18.54
C ILE A 56 -11.77 15.90 -17.69
N GLY A 57 -10.45 16.05 -17.70
CA GLY A 57 -9.72 17.17 -17.09
C GLY A 57 -9.94 17.31 -15.58
N LEU A 58 -10.37 16.26 -14.88
CA LEU A 58 -10.55 16.25 -13.42
C LEU A 58 -9.28 15.74 -12.75
N PRO A 59 -8.93 16.23 -11.56
CA PRO A 59 -7.87 15.63 -10.79
C PRO A 59 -8.25 14.20 -10.39
N PHE A 60 -7.24 13.33 -10.32
CA PHE A 60 -7.49 11.94 -9.93
C PHE A 60 -6.40 11.33 -9.05
N TRP A 61 -6.79 10.29 -8.35
CA TRP A 61 -5.96 9.42 -7.53
C TRP A 61 -6.02 8.00 -8.09
N MET A 62 -4.88 7.33 -8.18
CA MET A 62 -4.79 5.94 -8.62
C MET A 62 -3.97 5.08 -7.66
N GLN A 63 -4.16 3.76 -7.75
CA GLN A 63 -3.33 2.77 -7.06
C GLN A 63 -2.52 1.97 -8.08
N THR A 64 -1.24 1.78 -7.81
CA THR A 64 -0.37 0.98 -8.66
C THR A 64 0.83 0.44 -7.89
N ARG A 65 1.75 -0.20 -8.61
CA ARG A 65 3.00 -0.74 -8.05
C ARG A 65 4.19 0.10 -8.53
N PRO A 66 5.27 0.22 -7.74
CA PRO A 66 6.47 0.95 -8.15
C PRO A 66 7.02 0.47 -9.50
N GLU A 67 6.95 -0.84 -9.77
CA GLU A 67 7.45 -1.47 -11.00
C GLU A 67 6.75 -1.01 -12.28
N THR A 68 5.59 -0.39 -12.17
CA THR A 68 4.76 -0.02 -13.32
C THR A 68 4.96 1.41 -13.79
N ILE A 69 5.63 2.25 -12.99
CA ILE A 69 5.86 3.64 -13.32
C ILE A 69 7.18 3.86 -14.07
N SER A 70 7.23 4.94 -14.82
CA SER A 70 8.44 5.51 -15.43
C SER A 70 8.32 7.02 -15.44
N ASP A 71 9.42 7.71 -15.68
CA ASP A 71 9.44 9.17 -15.81
C ASP A 71 8.42 9.65 -16.85
N TYR A 72 8.41 9.01 -18.03
CA TYR A 72 7.45 9.28 -19.09
C TYR A 72 5.99 9.12 -18.65
N LYS A 73 5.66 7.99 -18.02
CA LYS A 73 4.27 7.72 -17.59
C LYS A 73 3.77 8.72 -16.55
N ILE A 74 4.59 9.02 -15.54
CA ILE A 74 4.18 9.98 -14.49
C ILE A 74 4.03 11.38 -15.06
N LYS A 75 4.96 11.82 -15.91
CA LYS A 75 4.85 13.10 -16.62
C LYS A 75 3.54 13.19 -17.41
N ARG A 76 3.26 12.19 -18.23
CA ARG A 76 2.07 12.16 -19.09
C ARG A 76 0.77 12.15 -18.30
N LEU A 77 0.73 11.40 -17.19
CA LEU A 77 -0.44 11.38 -16.28
C LEU A 77 -0.61 12.71 -15.54
N ALA A 78 0.47 13.34 -15.10
CA ALA A 78 0.42 14.66 -14.47
C ALA A 78 -0.17 15.72 -15.41
N GLU A 79 0.17 15.66 -16.70
CA GLU A 79 -0.38 16.56 -17.74
C GLU A 79 -1.90 16.43 -17.89
N VAL A 80 -2.49 15.27 -17.57
CA VAL A 80 -3.94 15.02 -17.68
C VAL A 80 -4.67 15.02 -16.34
N GLY A 81 -4.00 15.36 -15.23
CA GLY A 81 -4.66 15.57 -13.95
C GLY A 81 -4.32 14.56 -12.84
N LEU A 82 -3.27 13.75 -12.99
CA LEU A 82 -2.82 12.91 -11.89
C LEU A 82 -2.41 13.77 -10.69
N HIS A 83 -3.16 13.63 -9.61
CA HIS A 83 -2.95 14.38 -8.37
C HIS A 83 -2.23 13.53 -7.31
N ARG A 84 -2.61 12.25 -7.17
CA ARG A 84 -2.08 11.39 -6.12
C ARG A 84 -1.94 9.94 -6.56
N ILE A 85 -0.94 9.24 -5.97
CA ILE A 85 -0.71 7.80 -6.18
C ILE A 85 -0.65 7.08 -4.83
N SER A 86 -1.25 5.89 -4.75
CA SER A 86 -0.96 4.91 -3.69
C SER A 86 -0.12 3.78 -4.24
N PHE A 87 1.05 3.56 -3.65
CA PHE A 87 1.94 2.46 -4.04
C PHE A 87 1.86 1.29 -3.06
N GLY A 88 1.55 0.10 -3.56
CA GLY A 88 1.69 -1.14 -2.81
C GLY A 88 3.16 -1.57 -2.75
N ILE A 89 3.80 -1.36 -1.60
CA ILE A 89 5.15 -1.86 -1.30
C ILE A 89 5.07 -3.25 -0.70
N GLU A 90 4.08 -3.45 0.12
CA GLU A 90 3.70 -4.62 0.90
C GLU A 90 4.68 -4.92 2.03
N HIS A 91 5.99 -5.10 1.76
CA HIS A 91 6.97 -5.52 2.77
C HIS A 91 8.39 -5.01 2.44
N GLY A 92 9.16 -4.65 3.47
CA GLY A 92 10.49 -4.05 3.33
C GLY A 92 11.62 -5.06 3.08
N ASN A 93 11.50 -6.30 3.55
CA ASN A 93 12.54 -7.30 3.35
C ASN A 93 12.47 -7.90 1.93
N GLU A 94 13.53 -7.72 1.14
CA GLU A 94 13.60 -8.19 -0.25
C GLU A 94 13.43 -9.71 -0.38
N GLY A 95 14.11 -10.48 0.47
CA GLY A 95 14.07 -11.94 0.47
C GLY A 95 12.68 -12.47 0.83
N PHE A 96 12.05 -11.86 1.83
CA PHE A 96 10.68 -12.16 2.24
C PHE A 96 9.70 -11.83 1.13
N ARG A 97 9.78 -10.63 0.55
CA ARG A 97 8.93 -10.15 -0.54
C ARG A 97 9.04 -11.06 -1.78
N LYS A 98 10.26 -11.44 -2.18
CA LYS A 98 10.50 -12.38 -3.29
C LYS A 98 9.93 -13.76 -3.00
N ARG A 99 10.22 -14.33 -1.82
CA ARG A 99 9.81 -15.69 -1.46
C ARG A 99 8.30 -15.83 -1.29
N LEU A 100 7.67 -14.89 -0.55
CA LEU A 100 6.27 -14.99 -0.16
C LEU A 100 5.33 -14.32 -1.18
N LEU A 101 5.66 -13.09 -1.61
CA LEU A 101 4.80 -12.26 -2.45
C LEU A 101 5.12 -12.36 -3.95
N LYS A 102 6.18 -13.10 -4.31
CA LYS A 102 6.64 -13.25 -5.71
C LYS A 102 6.95 -11.91 -6.37
N ARG A 103 7.49 -10.95 -5.60
CA ARG A 103 7.94 -9.65 -6.08
C ARG A 103 9.46 -9.59 -5.98
N GLU A 104 10.12 -9.32 -7.11
CA GLU A 104 11.58 -9.44 -7.24
C GLU A 104 12.34 -8.11 -7.18
N TRP A 105 11.63 -6.97 -7.23
CA TRP A 105 12.26 -5.66 -7.20
C TRP A 105 13.06 -5.43 -5.91
N LYS A 106 14.26 -4.89 -6.08
CA LYS A 106 15.15 -4.55 -4.96
C LYS A 106 14.73 -3.24 -4.31
N ASN A 107 15.02 -3.09 -3.03
CA ASN A 107 14.72 -1.85 -2.30
C ASN A 107 15.37 -0.63 -2.96
N LYS A 108 16.61 -0.77 -3.46
CA LYS A 108 17.29 0.31 -4.19
C LYS A 108 16.49 0.78 -5.42
N GLU A 109 15.93 -0.15 -6.18
CA GLU A 109 15.13 0.15 -7.36
C GLU A 109 13.82 0.86 -6.98
N ILE A 110 13.17 0.40 -5.91
CA ILE A 110 11.95 1.03 -5.37
C ILE A 110 12.25 2.47 -4.92
N ILE A 111 13.31 2.68 -4.13
CA ILE A 111 13.69 4.00 -3.64
C ILE A 111 13.97 4.97 -4.80
N GLU A 112 14.68 4.51 -5.83
CA GLU A 112 15.02 5.38 -6.97
C GLU A 112 13.79 5.73 -7.82
N VAL A 113 12.93 4.77 -8.12
CA VAL A 113 11.76 5.03 -8.97
C VAL A 113 10.73 5.91 -8.26
N LEU A 114 10.61 5.81 -6.93
CA LEU A 114 9.68 6.63 -6.15
C LEU A 114 10.12 8.09 -5.96
N LYS A 115 11.29 8.49 -6.46
CA LYS A 115 11.66 9.89 -6.60
C LYS A 115 10.97 10.59 -7.77
N ILE A 116 10.38 9.82 -8.70
CA ILE A 116 9.78 10.36 -9.93
C ILE A 116 8.51 11.19 -9.66
N PRO A 117 7.53 10.74 -8.86
CA PRO A 117 6.28 11.48 -8.67
C PRO A 117 6.48 12.93 -8.24
N HIS A 118 7.33 13.21 -7.27
CA HIS A 118 7.58 14.56 -6.76
C HIS A 118 8.20 15.50 -7.81
N ARG A 119 8.90 14.99 -8.81
CA ARG A 119 9.42 15.83 -9.93
C ARG A 119 8.30 16.50 -10.73
N TYR A 120 7.11 15.92 -10.70
CA TYR A 120 5.93 16.38 -11.40
C TYR A 120 4.83 16.91 -10.46
N GLY A 121 5.17 17.16 -9.18
CA GLY A 121 4.24 17.67 -8.18
C GLY A 121 3.17 16.66 -7.76
N VAL A 122 3.37 15.37 -8.04
CA VAL A 122 2.42 14.32 -7.69
C VAL A 122 2.73 13.79 -6.30
N GLN A 123 1.76 13.90 -5.39
CA GLN A 123 1.85 13.33 -4.05
C GLN A 123 1.66 11.82 -4.08
N PHE A 124 2.25 11.11 -3.10
CA PHE A 124 2.03 9.67 -3.00
C PHE A 124 2.06 9.13 -1.58
N SER A 125 1.34 8.02 -1.40
CA SER A 125 1.36 7.23 -0.18
C SER A 125 1.94 5.83 -0.43
N LEU A 126 2.52 5.25 0.63
CA LEU A 126 3.01 3.87 0.64
C LEU A 126 2.04 2.99 1.43
N ASN A 127 1.62 1.89 0.84
CA ASN A 127 0.81 0.87 1.51
C ASN A 127 1.70 -0.34 1.79
N ASN A 128 1.74 -0.73 3.07
CA ASN A 128 2.52 -1.84 3.58
C ASN A 128 1.61 -2.81 4.33
N ILE A 129 2.04 -4.04 4.47
CA ILE A 129 1.31 -5.10 5.17
C ILE A 129 2.25 -5.80 6.16
N THR A 130 1.74 -6.10 7.34
CA THR A 130 2.43 -6.88 8.38
C THR A 130 1.53 -8.00 8.91
N GLY A 131 2.11 -8.99 9.59
CA GLY A 131 1.40 -10.17 10.09
C GLY A 131 1.24 -11.27 9.05
N PHE A 132 2.11 -11.32 8.04
CA PHE A 132 2.15 -12.42 7.08
C PHE A 132 2.55 -13.74 7.72
N PRO A 133 2.10 -14.91 7.20
CA PRO A 133 2.64 -16.20 7.61
C PRO A 133 4.17 -16.20 7.58
N THR A 134 4.81 -16.69 8.66
CA THR A 134 6.28 -16.71 8.84
C THR A 134 6.96 -15.35 9.05
N GLU A 135 6.22 -14.27 9.18
CA GLU A 135 6.81 -13.00 9.54
C GLU A 135 7.20 -12.96 11.02
N THR A 136 8.27 -12.27 11.33
CA THR A 136 8.70 -11.94 12.69
C THR A 136 8.70 -10.44 12.88
N ARG A 137 8.82 -9.98 14.13
CA ARG A 137 8.93 -8.55 14.43
C ARG A 137 10.11 -7.90 13.71
N GLU A 138 11.27 -8.58 13.64
CA GLU A 138 12.47 -8.08 12.95
C GLU A 138 12.20 -7.87 11.46
N LEU A 139 11.49 -8.81 10.81
CA LEU A 139 11.10 -8.68 9.41
C LEU A 139 10.12 -7.51 9.19
N ALA A 140 9.19 -7.28 10.12
CA ALA A 140 8.31 -6.12 10.09
C ALA A 140 9.09 -4.80 10.21
N MET A 141 10.13 -4.75 11.04
CA MET A 141 11.01 -3.58 11.16
C MET A 141 11.82 -3.30 9.88
N ASP A 142 12.10 -4.29 9.04
CA ASP A 142 12.66 -4.03 7.70
C ASP A 142 11.70 -3.19 6.83
N THR A 143 10.39 -3.32 7.04
CA THR A 143 9.39 -2.48 6.37
C THR A 143 9.47 -1.03 6.87
N VAL A 144 9.67 -0.82 8.16
CA VAL A 144 9.95 0.51 8.72
C VAL A 144 11.20 1.10 8.06
N GLU A 145 12.30 0.35 8.03
CA GLU A 145 13.58 0.83 7.47
C GLU A 145 13.47 1.18 5.98
N LEU A 146 12.74 0.40 5.19
CA LEU A 146 12.50 0.77 3.78
C LEU A 146 11.73 2.08 3.67
N ASN A 147 10.65 2.25 4.43
CA ASN A 147 9.83 3.46 4.40
C ASN A 147 10.60 4.70 4.85
N ARG A 148 11.55 4.57 5.79
CA ARG A 148 12.45 5.67 6.22
C ARG A 148 13.35 6.20 5.11
N ASN A 149 13.63 5.38 4.10
CA ASN A 149 14.49 5.74 2.96
C ASN A 149 13.70 6.30 1.77
N ILE A 150 12.39 6.44 1.89
CA ILE A 150 11.51 6.96 0.83
C ILE A 150 10.85 8.24 1.35
N ASP A 151 11.06 9.33 0.64
CA ASP A 151 10.37 10.59 0.90
C ASP A 151 8.95 10.51 0.35
N SER A 152 8.03 10.06 1.17
CA SER A 152 6.61 9.91 0.84
C SER A 152 5.72 10.80 1.71
N ASP A 153 4.60 11.27 1.14
CA ASP A 153 3.68 12.17 1.84
C ASP A 153 2.90 11.43 2.94
N ASN A 154 2.64 10.13 2.76
CA ASN A 154 1.96 9.31 3.75
C ASN A 154 2.42 7.85 3.70
N GLN A 155 2.34 7.15 4.86
CA GLN A 155 2.67 5.73 4.99
C GLN A 155 1.57 5.01 5.77
N ASN A 156 1.08 3.90 5.21
CA ASN A 156 0.09 3.04 5.84
C ASN A 156 0.67 1.65 6.12
N LEU A 157 0.28 1.07 7.25
CA LEU A 157 0.58 -0.33 7.58
C LEU A 157 -0.72 -1.04 7.94
N TYR A 158 -1.05 -2.08 7.19
CA TYR A 158 -2.25 -2.90 7.36
C TYR A 158 -1.91 -4.28 7.89
N SER A 159 -2.85 -4.92 8.58
CA SER A 159 -2.71 -6.34 8.92
C SER A 159 -2.90 -7.21 7.69
N PHE A 160 -2.13 -8.30 7.60
CA PHE A 160 -2.36 -9.32 6.60
C PHE A 160 -3.76 -9.93 6.77
N VAL A 161 -4.49 -9.97 5.66
CA VAL A 161 -5.84 -10.55 5.59
C VAL A 161 -5.80 -11.78 4.66
N PRO A 162 -6.12 -12.97 5.19
CA PRO A 162 -6.09 -14.22 4.41
C PRO A 162 -7.34 -14.35 3.53
N PHE A 163 -7.37 -13.63 2.39
CA PHE A 163 -8.51 -13.64 1.47
C PHE A 163 -8.76 -15.02 0.89
N HIS A 164 -10.03 -15.43 0.83
CA HIS A 164 -10.45 -16.70 0.26
C HIS A 164 -9.96 -16.89 -1.18
N GLY A 165 -9.54 -18.11 -1.49
CA GLY A 165 -9.05 -18.50 -2.82
C GLY A 165 -7.60 -18.08 -3.11
N THR A 166 -6.91 -17.42 -2.19
CA THR A 166 -5.51 -17.02 -2.39
C THR A 166 -4.52 -18.11 -1.92
N PRO A 167 -3.36 -18.23 -2.58
CA PRO A 167 -2.31 -19.14 -2.13
C PRO A 167 -1.83 -18.89 -0.70
N LEU A 168 -1.80 -17.61 -0.28
CA LEU A 168 -1.40 -17.23 1.08
C LEU A 168 -2.41 -17.71 2.11
N ARG A 169 -3.71 -17.66 1.82
CA ARG A 169 -4.73 -18.25 2.71
C ARG A 169 -4.51 -19.76 2.85
N THR A 170 -4.35 -20.47 1.75
CA THR A 170 -4.08 -21.91 1.77
C THR A 170 -2.83 -22.25 2.59
N MET A 171 -1.78 -21.44 2.48
CA MET A 171 -0.58 -21.58 3.29
C MET A 171 -0.89 -21.38 4.78
N THR A 172 -1.62 -20.32 5.13
CA THR A 172 -1.99 -19.97 6.50
C THR A 172 -2.82 -21.08 7.17
N GLU A 173 -3.78 -21.65 6.44
CA GLU A 173 -4.57 -22.79 6.89
C GLU A 173 -3.73 -24.06 7.12
N LYS A 174 -2.84 -24.40 6.15
CA LYS A 174 -1.93 -25.56 6.27
C LYS A 174 -0.96 -25.43 7.45
N MET A 175 -0.59 -24.22 7.81
CA MET A 175 0.25 -23.96 8.99
C MET A 175 -0.54 -23.96 10.30
N GLY A 176 -1.86 -24.09 10.26
CA GLY A 176 -2.72 -24.07 11.45
C GLY A 176 -2.85 -22.68 12.10
N LEU A 177 -2.53 -21.60 11.36
CA LEU A 177 -2.57 -20.24 11.86
C LEU A 177 -3.99 -19.63 11.82
N ILE A 178 -4.88 -20.21 11.04
CA ILE A 178 -6.33 -19.93 11.03
C ILE A 178 -7.10 -21.23 10.80
N ALA A 179 -8.36 -21.27 11.22
CA ALA A 179 -9.27 -22.35 10.88
C ALA A 179 -9.75 -22.23 9.41
N HIS A 180 -10.09 -23.37 8.78
CA HIS A 180 -10.54 -23.41 7.40
C HIS A 180 -11.81 -22.57 7.14
N ASP A 181 -12.72 -22.57 8.10
CA ASP A 181 -13.99 -21.85 8.08
C ASP A 181 -13.89 -20.38 8.57
N THR A 182 -12.67 -19.89 8.84
CA THR A 182 -12.45 -18.52 9.27
C THR A 182 -12.99 -17.52 8.22
N ILE A 183 -13.94 -16.70 8.61
CA ILE A 183 -14.46 -15.60 7.78
C ILE A 183 -13.44 -14.45 7.77
N THR A 184 -13.09 -14.02 6.59
CA THR A 184 -12.16 -12.89 6.38
C THR A 184 -12.78 -11.59 6.89
N LYS A 185 -12.06 -10.88 7.74
CA LYS A 185 -12.43 -9.55 8.25
C LYS A 185 -11.88 -8.42 7.39
N CYS A 186 -12.20 -7.19 7.75
CA CYS A 186 -11.64 -6.01 7.10
C CYS A 186 -10.12 -5.89 7.41
N LEU A 187 -9.36 -5.30 6.49
CA LEU A 187 -7.92 -5.06 6.66
C LEU A 187 -7.59 -4.07 7.79
N THR A 188 -8.56 -3.28 8.24
CA THR A 188 -8.46 -2.36 9.38
C THR A 188 -8.78 -3.01 10.72
N ASP A 189 -9.33 -4.22 10.73
CA ASP A 189 -9.60 -4.97 11.94
C ASP A 189 -8.32 -5.50 12.60
N LYS A 190 -8.46 -6.03 13.82
CA LYS A 190 -7.37 -6.71 14.49
C LYS A 190 -6.86 -7.91 13.66
N PRO A 191 -5.56 -8.25 13.75
CA PRO A 191 -4.98 -9.39 13.05
C PRO A 191 -5.77 -10.68 13.30
N GLN A 192 -6.06 -11.42 12.23
CA GLN A 192 -6.75 -12.71 12.32
C GLN A 192 -5.79 -13.89 12.41
N VAL A 193 -4.56 -13.67 11.96
CA VAL A 193 -3.52 -14.68 11.94
C VAL A 193 -2.73 -14.60 13.24
N VAL A 194 -2.63 -15.72 13.95
CA VAL A 194 -1.85 -15.83 15.19
C VAL A 194 -0.50 -16.46 14.87
N LEU A 195 0.54 -15.64 14.86
CA LEU A 195 1.91 -16.09 14.58
C LEU A 195 2.60 -16.54 15.87
N PRO A 196 3.46 -17.59 15.83
CA PRO A 196 4.14 -18.09 17.04
C PRO A 196 5.10 -17.07 17.67
N ASP A 197 5.83 -16.32 16.84
CA ASP A 197 6.91 -15.43 17.26
C ASP A 197 6.60 -13.94 16.98
N TYR A 198 5.35 -13.60 16.68
CA TYR A 198 4.92 -12.23 16.42
C TYR A 198 3.43 -12.09 16.73
N SER A 199 3.12 -11.73 17.97
CA SER A 199 1.77 -11.75 18.50
C SER A 199 0.85 -10.71 17.85
N PRO A 200 -0.48 -10.92 17.87
CA PRO A 200 -1.46 -9.91 17.42
C PRO A 200 -1.29 -8.55 18.11
N GLU A 201 -0.94 -8.55 19.39
CA GLU A 201 -0.69 -7.35 20.17
C GLU A 201 0.55 -6.57 19.68
N GLU A 202 1.62 -7.27 19.31
CA GLU A 202 2.81 -6.66 18.72
C GLU A 202 2.52 -6.10 17.33
N ILE A 203 1.74 -6.84 16.51
CA ILE A 203 1.29 -6.37 15.19
C ILE A 203 0.49 -5.07 15.33
N GLU A 204 -0.48 -5.02 16.26
CA GLU A 204 -1.27 -3.81 16.51
C GLU A 204 -0.40 -2.66 17.04
N GLY A 205 0.57 -2.95 17.90
CA GLY A 205 1.51 -1.96 18.42
C GLY A 205 2.35 -1.33 17.31
N ILE A 206 2.95 -2.13 16.44
CA ILE A 206 3.72 -1.63 15.29
C ILE A 206 2.81 -0.85 14.32
N LYS A 207 1.60 -1.33 14.04
CA LYS A 207 0.65 -0.59 13.20
C LYS A 207 0.35 0.80 13.75
N ARG A 208 0.05 0.87 15.05
CA ARG A 208 -0.20 2.14 15.75
C ARG A 208 0.96 3.11 15.63
N CYS A 209 2.18 2.61 15.80
CA CYS A 209 3.38 3.42 15.89
C CYS A 209 4.18 3.49 14.57
N PHE A 210 3.68 2.95 13.47
CA PHE A 210 4.41 2.82 12.22
C PHE A 210 5.00 4.14 11.72
N VAL A 211 4.16 5.18 11.62
CA VAL A 211 4.58 6.51 11.16
C VAL A 211 5.59 7.12 12.12
N LEU A 212 5.44 6.91 13.43
CA LEU A 212 6.41 7.36 14.43
C LEU A 212 7.79 6.72 14.21
N TYR A 213 7.84 5.40 14.00
CA TYR A 213 9.10 4.72 13.66
C TYR A 213 9.72 5.23 12.36
N VAL A 214 8.91 5.52 11.35
CA VAL A 214 9.39 6.03 10.06
C VAL A 214 9.95 7.45 10.20
N LYS A 215 9.28 8.34 10.89
CA LYS A 215 9.62 9.77 10.92
C LYS A 215 10.64 10.14 11.99
N PHE A 216 10.64 9.46 13.13
CA PHE A 216 11.54 9.80 14.24
C PHE A 216 12.92 9.15 14.14
N PRO A 217 13.97 9.80 14.72
CA PRO A 217 15.29 9.19 14.80
C PRO A 217 15.29 7.97 15.74
N LYS A 218 16.20 7.03 15.49
CA LYS A 218 16.31 5.78 16.28
C LYS A 218 16.52 6.00 17.78
N SER A 219 17.04 7.15 18.18
CA SER A 219 17.17 7.54 19.60
C SER A 219 15.83 7.64 20.34
N LYS A 220 14.73 7.86 19.61
CA LYS A 220 13.37 7.90 20.18
C LYS A 220 12.67 6.52 20.20
N TRP A 221 13.22 5.51 19.53
CA TRP A 221 12.55 4.23 19.33
C TRP A 221 12.18 3.50 20.62
N LYS A 222 12.97 3.64 21.68
CA LYS A 222 12.61 3.07 22.99
C LYS A 222 11.29 3.62 23.53
N ASN A 223 11.03 4.91 23.33
CA ASN A 223 9.76 5.52 23.73
C ASN A 223 8.62 5.07 22.81
N ILE A 224 8.88 4.96 21.49
CA ILE A 224 7.91 4.47 20.51
C ILE A 224 7.53 3.01 20.82
N GLU A 225 8.50 2.17 21.17
CA GLU A 225 8.24 0.78 21.59
C GLU A 225 7.37 0.72 22.86
N ARG A 226 7.56 1.63 23.79
CA ARG A 226 6.66 1.74 24.94
C ARG A 226 5.27 2.23 24.55
N ALA A 227 5.17 3.13 23.58
CA ALA A 227 3.90 3.64 23.03
C ALA A 227 3.10 2.58 22.23
N GLU A 228 3.73 1.48 21.80
CA GLU A 228 3.01 0.35 21.18
C GLU A 228 2.00 -0.31 22.13
N LYS A 229 2.23 -0.22 23.43
CA LYS A 229 1.34 -0.82 24.42
C LYS A 229 0.07 0.02 24.61
N PHE A 230 -1.08 -0.65 24.62
CA PHE A 230 -2.40 -0.02 24.76
C PHE A 230 -2.81 0.15 26.25
N ASP A 231 -1.83 0.22 27.17
CA ASP A 231 -2.06 0.57 28.56
C ASP A 231 -2.00 2.10 28.80
N GLU A 232 -2.28 2.54 30.02
CA GLU A 232 -2.35 3.97 30.37
C GLU A 232 -1.04 4.72 30.08
N GLU A 233 0.11 4.13 30.43
CA GLU A 233 1.41 4.74 30.19
C GLU A 233 1.77 4.77 28.71
N GLY A 234 1.54 3.65 27.98
CA GLY A 234 1.75 3.61 26.53
C GLY A 234 0.91 4.64 25.79
N ASN A 235 -0.35 4.82 26.20
CA ASN A 235 -1.22 5.83 25.62
C ASN A 235 -0.71 7.27 25.90
N LYS A 236 -0.23 7.56 27.10
CA LYS A 236 0.38 8.86 27.43
C LYS A 236 1.61 9.14 26.56
N ILE A 237 2.50 8.15 26.43
CA ILE A 237 3.73 8.29 25.64
C ILE A 237 3.37 8.46 24.14
N TYR A 238 2.37 7.71 23.64
CA TYR A 238 1.93 7.82 22.25
C TYR A 238 1.53 9.26 21.91
N VAL A 239 0.68 9.88 22.72
CA VAL A 239 0.23 11.28 22.52
C VAL A 239 1.42 12.25 22.53
N ILE A 240 2.33 12.12 23.51
CA ILE A 240 3.51 13.00 23.59
C ILE A 240 4.41 12.89 22.36
N VAL A 241 4.61 11.65 21.86
CA VAL A 241 5.46 11.43 20.67
C VAL A 241 4.74 11.86 19.40
N GLU A 242 3.42 11.69 19.32
CA GLU A 242 2.62 12.14 18.18
C GLU A 242 2.59 13.67 18.06
N ASP A 243 2.46 14.38 19.19
CA ASP A 243 2.49 15.85 19.24
C ASP A 243 3.84 16.43 18.76
N ASP A 244 4.95 15.68 18.94
CA ASP A 244 6.28 16.07 18.43
C ASP A 244 6.38 15.95 16.87
N LEU A 245 5.37 15.40 16.18
CA LEU A 245 5.31 15.28 14.70
C LEU A 245 4.68 16.49 14.01
N VAL A 246 3.89 17.27 14.74
CA VAL A 246 3.15 18.44 14.24
C VAL A 246 4.00 19.70 14.41
#